data_65d6ec9abe0cf52e58bc2395cfbd563f
#
_entry.id   65d6ec9abe0cf52e58bc2395cfbd563f
#
_cell.length_a   1.000
_cell.length_b   1.000
_cell.length_c   1.000
_cell.angle_alpha   90.00
_cell.angle_beta   90.00
_cell.angle_gamma   90.00
#
_symmetry.space_group_name_H-M   'P 1'
#
loop_
_entity.id
_entity.type
_entity.pdbx_description
1 polymer ?
#
loop_
_entity_poly.entity_id
_entity_poly.type
_entity_poly.pdbx_seq_one_letter_code
_entity_poly.pdbx_strand_id
1 'polypeptide(L)'
;MFSHIMIGTNDLDRAKTFYDAALGALGVSPGVFNGNRVFYRTATGVFAVSKPINGEPASIGNGSTMGFAAATPALADAWHAAGLAAGGMACEDPPGVRNG
;
A
#
# COMPACT_ATOMS: atom_id res chain seq x y z
N MET A 1 -17.85 0.94 -0.27
CA MET A 1 -18.10 1.09 1.17
C MET A 1 -17.09 2.04 1.82
N PHE A 2 -15.78 1.80 1.74
CA PHE A 2 -14.81 2.71 2.33
C PHE A 2 -14.58 3.92 1.45
N SER A 3 -14.58 5.13 2.03
CA SER A 3 -14.19 6.34 1.32
C SER A 3 -12.67 6.47 1.28
N HIS A 4 -12.02 6.15 2.37
CA HIS A 4 -10.57 6.19 2.47
C HIS A 4 -10.08 5.25 3.57
N ILE A 5 -8.83 4.82 3.43
CA ILE A 5 -8.10 4.05 4.44
C ILE A 5 -6.77 4.74 4.65
N MET A 6 -6.36 4.89 5.90
CA MET A 6 -5.08 5.51 6.25
C MET A 6 -4.31 4.59 7.18
N ILE A 7 -3.03 4.40 6.89
CA ILE A 7 -2.12 3.63 7.74
C ILE A 7 -0.97 4.51 8.22
N GLY A 8 -0.34 4.10 9.32
CA GLY A 8 0.78 4.80 9.91
C GLY A 8 2.12 4.36 9.35
N THR A 9 3.08 5.27 9.34
CA THR A 9 4.48 4.96 9.04
C THR A 9 5.41 5.80 9.91
N ASN A 10 6.60 5.27 10.18
CA ASN A 10 7.67 6.01 10.84
C ASN A 10 8.60 6.70 9.85
N ASP A 11 8.51 6.35 8.56
CA ASP A 11 9.36 6.89 7.48
C ASP A 11 8.49 7.13 6.25
N LEU A 12 8.02 8.36 6.09
CA LEU A 12 7.08 8.73 5.05
C LEU A 12 7.68 8.62 3.64
N ASP A 13 8.95 9.01 3.47
CA ASP A 13 9.63 8.94 2.17
C ASP A 13 9.81 7.49 1.71
N ARG A 14 10.22 6.62 2.62
CA ARG A 14 10.36 5.19 2.34
C ARG A 14 9.01 4.55 2.03
N ALA A 15 7.97 4.90 2.78
CA ALA A 15 6.62 4.41 2.53
C ALA A 15 6.13 4.84 1.15
N LYS A 16 6.35 6.10 0.76
CA LYS A 16 5.98 6.60 -0.55
C LYS A 16 6.70 5.84 -1.67
N THR A 17 8.00 5.62 -1.54
CA THR A 17 8.78 4.86 -2.53
C THR A 17 8.19 3.46 -2.72
N PHE A 18 7.87 2.78 -1.63
CA PHE A 18 7.29 1.44 -1.66
C PHE A 18 5.90 1.45 -2.33
N TYR A 19 4.99 2.32 -1.88
CA TYR A 19 3.62 2.33 -2.40
C TYR A 19 3.52 2.91 -3.80
N ASP A 20 4.36 3.86 -4.19
CA ASP A 20 4.43 4.32 -5.58
C ASP A 20 4.74 3.15 -6.52
N ALA A 21 5.67 2.29 -6.12
CA ALA A 21 6.05 1.12 -6.92
C ALA A 21 4.95 0.05 -6.92
N ALA A 22 4.48 -0.35 -5.74
CA ALA A 22 3.51 -1.43 -5.59
C ALA A 22 2.15 -1.07 -6.20
N LEU A 23 1.61 0.10 -5.86
CA LEU A 23 0.32 0.56 -6.40
C LEU A 23 0.44 1.01 -7.85
N GLY A 24 1.61 1.54 -8.25
CA GLY A 24 1.88 1.87 -9.65
C GLY A 24 1.76 0.67 -10.56
N ALA A 25 2.15 -0.52 -10.10
CA ALA A 25 1.97 -1.78 -10.84
C ALA A 25 0.49 -2.12 -11.08
N LEU A 26 -0.42 -1.59 -10.27
CA LEU A 26 -1.87 -1.73 -10.42
C LEU A 26 -2.50 -0.58 -11.21
N GLY A 27 -1.69 0.34 -11.72
CA GLY A 27 -2.17 1.49 -12.48
C GLY A 27 -2.53 2.72 -11.65
N VAL A 28 -2.20 2.74 -10.37
CA VAL A 28 -2.42 3.89 -9.51
C VAL A 28 -1.32 4.92 -9.72
N SER A 29 -1.70 6.19 -9.88
CA SER A 29 -0.74 7.29 -10.02
C SER A 29 0.12 7.44 -8.76
N PRO A 30 1.35 7.98 -8.89
CA PRO A 30 2.21 8.25 -7.73
C PRO A 30 1.49 9.05 -6.65
N GLY A 31 1.83 8.77 -5.40
CA GLY A 31 1.26 9.45 -4.27
C GLY A 31 1.60 10.94 -4.24
N VAL A 32 0.75 11.72 -3.60
CA VAL A 32 0.91 13.18 -3.47
C VAL A 32 1.09 13.53 -2.00
N PHE A 33 2.18 14.21 -1.68
CA PHE A 33 2.43 14.71 -0.34
C PHE A 33 1.42 15.79 0.05
N ASN A 34 0.96 15.73 1.29
CA ASN A 34 0.21 16.79 1.93
C ASN A 34 0.60 16.83 3.42
N GLY A 35 1.56 17.69 3.77
CA GLY A 35 2.13 17.71 5.11
C GLY A 35 2.81 16.38 5.45
N ASN A 36 2.40 15.77 6.55
CA ASN A 36 2.93 14.47 7.02
C ASN A 36 2.21 13.27 6.41
N ARG A 37 1.52 13.45 5.29
CA ARG A 37 0.71 12.42 4.63
C ARG A 37 1.04 12.30 3.16
N VAL A 38 0.80 11.10 2.62
CA VAL A 38 0.84 10.82 1.19
C VAL A 38 -0.50 10.23 0.80
N PHE A 39 -1.12 10.77 -0.24
CA PHE A 39 -2.44 10.34 -0.70
C PHE A 39 -2.34 9.66 -2.06
N TYR A 40 -3.02 8.53 -2.18
CA TYR A 40 -3.23 7.80 -3.44
C TYR A 40 -4.73 7.82 -3.73
N ARG A 41 -5.13 8.64 -4.70
CA ARG A 41 -6.55 8.81 -5.05
C ARG A 41 -6.88 8.03 -6.30
N THR A 42 -7.97 7.27 -6.23
CA THR A 42 -8.49 6.47 -7.35
C THR A 42 -9.99 6.72 -7.50
N ALA A 43 -10.56 6.20 -8.60
CA ALA A 43 -12.00 6.30 -8.84
C ALA A 43 -12.85 5.55 -7.79
N THR A 44 -12.26 4.56 -7.10
CA THR A 44 -12.99 3.72 -6.15
C THR A 44 -12.71 4.05 -4.68
N GLY A 45 -11.76 4.93 -4.41
CA GLY A 45 -11.44 5.34 -3.04
C GLY A 45 -10.06 5.93 -2.91
N VAL A 46 -9.68 6.24 -1.69
CA VAL A 46 -8.41 6.85 -1.35
C VAL A 46 -7.65 5.97 -0.36
N PHE A 47 -6.38 5.72 -0.65
CA PHE A 47 -5.43 5.13 0.28
C PHE A 47 -4.44 6.21 0.71
N ALA A 48 -4.12 6.28 1.99
CA ALA A 48 -3.17 7.26 2.50
C ALA A 48 -2.22 6.65 3.50
N VAL A 49 -1.01 7.21 3.55
CA VAL A 49 0.01 6.86 4.53
C VAL A 49 0.36 8.15 5.29
N SER A 50 0.49 8.06 6.60
CA SER A 50 0.73 9.23 7.44
C SER A 50 1.67 8.91 8.59
N LYS A 51 2.44 9.90 9.03
CA LYS A 51 3.00 9.83 10.37
C LYS A 51 1.83 9.88 11.36
N PRO A 52 1.87 9.11 12.47
CA PRO A 52 0.78 9.15 13.46
C PRO A 52 0.54 10.56 13.99
N ILE A 53 -0.73 10.94 14.08
CA ILE A 53 -1.14 12.29 14.43
C ILE A 53 -0.72 12.67 15.86
N ASN A 54 -0.57 11.69 16.76
CA ASN A 54 -0.17 11.91 18.15
C ASN A 54 1.34 12.02 18.37
N GLY A 55 2.14 11.91 17.28
CA GLY A 55 3.60 11.97 17.35
C GLY A 55 4.27 10.70 17.89
N GLU A 56 3.50 9.69 18.27
CA GLU A 56 4.05 8.41 18.73
C GLU A 56 4.48 7.54 17.54
N PRO A 57 5.37 6.53 17.78
CA PRO A 57 5.75 5.60 16.71
C PRO A 57 4.55 4.85 16.16
N ALA A 58 4.57 4.59 14.84
CA ALA A 58 3.57 3.75 14.20
C ALA A 58 3.75 2.29 14.64
N SER A 59 2.64 1.55 14.72
CA SER A 59 2.62 0.12 15.00
C SER A 59 2.22 -0.66 13.76
N ILE A 60 2.51 -1.97 13.74
CA ILE A 60 2.17 -2.85 12.62
C ILE A 60 0.69 -3.23 12.56
N GLY A 61 -0.10 -2.99 13.59
CA GLY A 61 -1.51 -3.37 13.59
C GLY A 61 -1.71 -4.87 13.48
N ASN A 62 -1.14 -5.62 14.42
CA ASN A 62 -1.22 -7.09 14.43
C ASN A 62 -2.67 -7.58 14.28
N GLY A 63 -2.90 -8.47 13.32
CA GLY A 63 -4.23 -8.97 13.00
C GLY A 63 -4.94 -8.19 11.90
N SER A 64 -4.37 -7.08 11.40
CA SER A 64 -4.93 -6.32 10.30
C SER A 64 -4.48 -6.88 8.95
N THR A 65 -5.37 -6.84 7.98
CA THR A 65 -5.06 -7.14 6.58
C THR A 65 -5.72 -6.12 5.69
N MET A 66 -4.99 -5.66 4.69
CA MET A 66 -5.52 -4.76 3.66
C MET A 66 -5.14 -5.31 2.29
N GLY A 67 -6.16 -5.55 1.47
CA GLY A 67 -5.97 -6.03 0.11
C GLY A 67 -6.27 -4.95 -0.92
N PHE A 68 -5.45 -4.90 -1.94
CA PHE A 68 -5.68 -4.03 -3.10
C PHE A 68 -6.20 -4.87 -4.27
N ALA A 69 -7.21 -4.35 -4.97
CA ALA A 69 -7.80 -5.06 -6.09
C ALA A 69 -6.84 -5.04 -7.28
N ALA A 70 -6.67 -6.20 -7.90
CA ALA A 70 -5.95 -6.36 -9.16
C ALA A 70 -6.92 -6.90 -10.21
N ALA A 71 -7.01 -6.22 -11.36
CA ALA A 71 -7.98 -6.57 -12.40
C ALA A 71 -7.67 -7.91 -13.06
N THR A 72 -6.40 -8.33 -13.08
CA THR A 72 -5.94 -9.58 -13.70
C THR A 72 -4.89 -10.27 -12.84
N PRO A 73 -4.69 -11.60 -13.01
CA PRO A 73 -3.58 -12.29 -12.33
C PRO A 73 -2.21 -11.69 -12.67
N ALA A 74 -2.03 -11.24 -13.91
CA ALA A 74 -0.77 -10.61 -14.33
C ALA A 74 -0.49 -9.33 -13.53
N LEU A 75 -1.51 -8.53 -13.23
CA LEU A 75 -1.37 -7.33 -12.38
C LEU A 75 -1.07 -7.69 -10.93
N ALA A 76 -1.64 -8.77 -10.41
CA ALA A 76 -1.31 -9.24 -9.06
C ALA A 76 0.16 -9.67 -8.97
N ASP A 77 0.67 -10.37 -9.98
CA ASP A 77 2.08 -10.75 -10.06
C ASP A 77 2.98 -9.53 -10.17
N ALA A 78 2.61 -8.55 -10.99
CA ALA A 78 3.35 -7.31 -11.15
C ALA A 78 3.40 -6.50 -9.85
N TRP A 79 2.30 -6.45 -9.11
CA TRP A 79 2.22 -5.79 -7.81
C TRP A 79 3.16 -6.45 -6.81
N HIS A 80 3.17 -7.78 -6.74
CA HIS A 80 4.03 -8.54 -5.84
C HIS A 80 5.51 -8.31 -6.18
N ALA A 81 5.88 -8.39 -7.45
CA ALA A 81 7.25 -8.16 -7.91
C ALA A 81 7.71 -6.73 -7.62
N ALA A 82 6.86 -5.73 -7.88
CA ALA A 82 7.17 -4.34 -7.62
C ALA A 82 7.36 -4.08 -6.12
N GLY A 83 6.53 -4.69 -5.26
CA GLY A 83 6.63 -4.58 -3.82
C GLY A 83 7.95 -5.16 -3.29
N LEU A 84 8.35 -6.32 -3.78
CA LEU A 84 9.64 -6.93 -3.43
C LEU A 84 10.82 -6.06 -3.89
N ALA A 85 10.78 -5.56 -5.11
CA ALA A 85 11.83 -4.69 -5.66
C ALA A 85 11.95 -3.38 -4.88
N ALA A 86 10.87 -2.87 -4.31
CA ALA A 86 10.83 -1.63 -3.54
C ALA A 86 11.07 -1.83 -2.03
N GLY A 87 11.50 -3.00 -1.60
CA GLY A 87 11.90 -3.29 -0.23
C GLY A 87 10.90 -4.09 0.59
N GLY A 88 9.82 -4.56 -0.01
CA GLY A 88 8.88 -5.46 0.65
C GLY A 88 9.47 -6.85 0.86
N MET A 89 8.86 -7.61 1.76
CA MET A 89 9.23 -9.00 2.03
C MET A 89 8.03 -9.91 1.80
N ALA A 90 8.25 -11.02 1.09
CA ALA A 90 7.22 -12.04 0.94
C ALA A 90 7.03 -12.77 2.29
N CYS A 91 5.79 -12.87 2.76
CA CYS A 91 5.47 -13.52 4.03
C CYS A 91 4.51 -14.71 3.86
N GLU A 92 4.03 -14.94 2.65
CA GLU A 92 3.17 -16.05 2.30
C GLU A 92 3.65 -16.68 0.98
N ASP A 93 2.93 -17.70 0.52
CA ASP A 93 3.19 -18.31 -0.77
C ASP A 93 3.11 -17.28 -1.90
N PRO A 94 3.80 -17.50 -3.03
CA PRO A 94 3.70 -16.62 -4.18
C PRO A 94 2.24 -16.37 -4.61
N PRO A 95 1.96 -15.25 -5.32
CA PRO A 95 0.61 -14.95 -5.78
C PRO A 95 0.01 -16.10 -6.58
N GLY A 96 -1.27 -16.32 -6.38
CA GLY A 96 -2.03 -17.37 -7.04
C GLY A 96 -3.42 -17.45 -6.47
N VAL A 97 -4.20 -18.44 -6.94
CA VAL A 97 -5.54 -18.69 -6.40
C VAL A 97 -5.43 -19.24 -4.99
N ARG A 98 -6.17 -18.66 -4.06
CA ARG A 98 -6.25 -19.10 -2.67
C ARG A 98 -7.60 -19.74 -2.40
N ASN A 99 -7.61 -20.72 -1.51
CA ASN A 99 -8.82 -21.30 -0.97
C ASN A 99 -9.25 -20.53 0.28
N GLY A 100 -10.42 -19.96 0.22
CA GLY A 100 -11.00 -19.23 1.36
C GLY A 100 -11.26 -17.76 1.10
#